data_f4027c2c9d21a597e16ddf2d5a0d9595
#
_entry.id   f4027c2c9d21a597e16ddf2d5a0d9595
#
_cell.length_a   1.000
_cell.length_b   1.000
_cell.length_c   1.000
_cell.angle_alpha   90.00
_cell.angle_beta   90.00
_cell.angle_gamma   90.00
#
_symmetry.space_group_name_H-M   'P 1'
#
loop_
_entity.id
_entity.type
_entity.pdbx_description
1 polymer ?
#
loop_
_entity_poly.entity_id
_entity_poly.type
_entity_poly.pdbx_seq_one_letter_code
_entity_poly.pdbx_strand_id
1 'polypeptide(L)'
;MLVINPLKLANDCKISRAYFRAARWGGKRRCPSCDYQRRLPLVNGDRFRCSRCGYRFKDFTGTYLERLRIPFDELAHLLYLFVLGVPSYRSRHYLTVSLKTAQRIYTTFRQSIYDHSFTDQVLWGEIELDEAMYGGHRKGKRGWGAAGKHLVFGLYQRNGKVLTFPIPDRSRNTLTPLVTSHTKAGSLYYTDDWHAYTWLSVKGDHVVVRKEEGVPKAKGRHHINGIEGFWSFSKNWLYQYRGIPRHHFHLYLKETEFRFNQEDEDLFPIIASYLVNLVPISS
;
A
#
# COMPACT_ATOMS: atom_id res chain seq x y z
N MET A 1 -14.48 -11.62 10.34
CA MET A 1 -13.43 -12.55 9.81
C MET A 1 -12.92 -13.38 10.97
N LEU A 2 -12.67 -14.69 10.82
CA LEU A 2 -12.17 -15.55 11.91
C LEU A 2 -10.78 -15.05 12.34
N VAL A 3 -10.61 -14.68 13.60
CA VAL A 3 -9.30 -14.40 14.21
C VAL A 3 -8.57 -15.73 14.33
N ILE A 4 -7.72 -16.06 13.38
CA ILE A 4 -6.89 -17.26 13.40
C ILE A 4 -5.44 -16.84 13.61
N ASN A 5 -4.76 -17.51 14.55
CA ASN A 5 -3.33 -17.30 14.74
C ASN A 5 -2.56 -17.63 13.43
N PRO A 6 -1.83 -16.68 12.83
CA PRO A 6 -1.10 -16.89 11.57
C PRO A 6 -0.11 -18.06 11.61
N LEU A 7 0.46 -18.38 12.78
CA LEU A 7 1.37 -19.53 12.96
C LEU A 7 0.65 -20.87 12.77
N LYS A 8 -0.65 -20.97 13.09
CA LYS A 8 -1.42 -22.19 12.80
C LYS A 8 -1.63 -22.37 11.29
N LEU A 9 -1.81 -21.26 10.57
CA LEU A 9 -1.91 -21.29 9.12
C LEU A 9 -0.58 -21.72 8.48
N ALA A 10 0.55 -21.24 8.97
CA ALA A 10 1.87 -21.56 8.45
C ALA A 10 2.27 -23.04 8.56
N ASN A 11 1.53 -23.84 9.33
CA ASN A 11 1.85 -25.24 9.60
C ASN A 11 0.86 -26.25 8.98
N ASP A 12 -0.19 -25.80 8.33
CA ASP A 12 -1.20 -26.69 7.72
C ASP A 12 -1.76 -26.12 6.41
N CYS A 13 -1.39 -26.75 5.31
CA CYS A 13 -1.79 -26.34 3.95
C CYS A 13 -3.32 -26.40 3.74
N LYS A 14 -4.01 -27.37 4.35
CA LYS A 14 -5.48 -27.48 4.22
C LYS A 14 -6.20 -26.37 4.97
N ILE A 15 -5.75 -26.08 6.20
CA ILE A 15 -6.29 -24.98 7.01
C ILE A 15 -6.02 -23.65 6.33
N SER A 16 -4.80 -23.41 5.84
CA SER A 16 -4.43 -22.19 5.10
C SER A 16 -5.27 -22.02 3.85
N ARG A 17 -5.42 -23.06 3.03
CA ARG A 17 -6.25 -22.99 1.82
C ARG A 17 -7.73 -22.70 2.17
N ALA A 18 -8.23 -23.31 3.24
CA ALA A 18 -9.60 -23.06 3.71
C ALA A 18 -9.77 -21.60 4.18
N TYR A 19 -8.79 -21.04 4.86
CA TYR A 19 -8.78 -19.64 5.29
C TYR A 19 -8.87 -18.67 4.11
N PHE A 20 -7.97 -18.77 3.11
CA PHE A 20 -8.01 -17.90 1.93
C PHE A 20 -9.28 -18.08 1.11
N ARG A 21 -9.82 -19.32 1.05
CA ARG A 21 -11.11 -19.59 0.40
C ARG A 21 -12.27 -18.92 1.17
N ALA A 22 -12.28 -18.96 2.47
CA ALA A 22 -13.27 -18.29 3.30
C ALA A 22 -13.16 -16.76 3.17
N ALA A 23 -11.94 -16.22 3.15
CA ALA A 23 -11.71 -14.79 2.92
C ALA A 23 -12.30 -14.33 1.58
N ARG A 24 -12.17 -15.16 0.51
CA ARG A 24 -12.72 -14.81 -0.80
C ARG A 24 -14.24 -14.88 -0.88
N TRP A 25 -14.83 -15.95 -0.35
CA TRP A 25 -16.21 -16.28 -0.65
C TRP A 25 -17.20 -15.89 0.45
N GLY A 26 -16.73 -15.59 1.65
CA GLY A 26 -17.60 -15.25 2.77
C GLY A 26 -18.67 -16.31 3.07
N GLY A 27 -18.40 -17.57 2.70
CA GLY A 27 -19.32 -18.72 2.87
C GLY A 27 -20.02 -19.19 1.59
N LYS A 28 -20.37 -18.33 0.64
CA LYS A 28 -21.03 -18.72 -0.61
C LYS A 28 -20.20 -18.38 -1.84
N ARG A 29 -19.82 -19.43 -2.59
CA ARG A 29 -19.08 -19.28 -3.84
C ARG A 29 -19.93 -18.58 -4.90
N ARG A 30 -19.29 -17.75 -5.73
CA ARG A 30 -19.90 -16.99 -6.83
C ARG A 30 -19.17 -17.23 -8.13
N CYS A 31 -19.86 -17.15 -9.25
CA CYS A 31 -19.21 -17.17 -10.55
C CYS A 31 -18.45 -15.87 -10.79
N PRO A 32 -17.12 -15.88 -11.05
CA PRO A 32 -16.37 -14.65 -11.29
C PRO A 32 -16.77 -13.87 -12.54
N SER A 33 -17.49 -14.53 -13.48
CA SER A 33 -17.93 -13.93 -14.75
C SER A 33 -19.31 -13.26 -14.67
N CYS A 34 -20.26 -13.84 -13.90
CA CYS A 34 -21.66 -13.38 -13.92
C CYS A 34 -22.32 -13.30 -12.53
N ASP A 35 -21.54 -13.44 -11.47
CA ASP A 35 -21.95 -13.39 -10.05
C ASP A 35 -23.03 -14.40 -9.61
N TYR A 36 -23.33 -15.40 -10.44
CA TYR A 36 -24.32 -16.42 -10.12
C TYR A 36 -23.85 -17.34 -8.98
N GLN A 37 -24.74 -17.65 -8.01
CA GLN A 37 -24.40 -18.33 -6.76
C GLN A 37 -25.09 -19.68 -6.55
N ARG A 38 -26.22 -19.95 -7.25
CA ARG A 38 -27.11 -21.09 -6.88
C ARG A 38 -26.55 -22.46 -7.24
N ARG A 39 -26.04 -22.64 -8.45
CA ARG A 39 -25.59 -23.95 -8.96
C ARG A 39 -24.22 -23.84 -9.63
N LEU A 40 -23.20 -24.27 -8.94
CA LEU A 40 -21.79 -24.24 -9.35
C LEU A 40 -21.18 -25.64 -9.15
N PRO A 41 -21.58 -26.65 -9.98
CA PRO A 41 -21.08 -28.00 -9.84
C PRO A 41 -19.59 -28.09 -10.06
N LEU A 42 -18.95 -28.97 -9.30
CA LEU A 42 -17.57 -29.37 -9.52
C LEU A 42 -17.55 -30.29 -10.76
N VAL A 43 -16.73 -29.94 -11.75
CA VAL A 43 -16.75 -30.68 -13.05
C VAL A 43 -15.48 -31.47 -13.31
N ASN A 44 -14.32 -31.04 -12.72
CA ASN A 44 -13.06 -31.76 -12.84
C ASN A 44 -12.07 -31.27 -11.78
N GLY A 45 -11.60 -32.16 -10.91
CA GLY A 45 -10.63 -31.84 -9.86
C GLY A 45 -11.11 -30.70 -8.96
N ASP A 46 -10.49 -29.52 -9.09
CA ASP A 46 -10.79 -28.32 -8.33
C ASP A 46 -11.54 -27.24 -9.15
N ARG A 47 -12.09 -27.61 -10.34
CA ARG A 47 -12.77 -26.69 -11.24
C ARG A 47 -14.28 -26.76 -11.09
N PHE A 48 -14.90 -25.59 -11.03
CA PHE A 48 -16.35 -25.38 -11.02
C PHE A 48 -16.83 -24.91 -12.39
N ARG A 49 -18.08 -25.22 -12.72
CA ARG A 49 -18.78 -24.71 -13.92
C ARG A 49 -20.02 -23.94 -13.48
N CYS A 50 -20.16 -22.72 -13.95
CA CYS A 50 -21.38 -21.95 -13.74
C CYS A 50 -22.52 -22.51 -14.57
N SER A 51 -23.67 -22.86 -13.96
CA SER A 51 -24.84 -23.34 -14.68
C SER A 51 -25.57 -22.25 -15.45
N ARG A 52 -25.30 -20.94 -15.16
CA ARG A 52 -25.89 -19.81 -15.84
C ARG A 52 -25.14 -19.43 -17.12
N CYS A 53 -23.81 -19.21 -17.02
CA CYS A 53 -23.02 -18.72 -18.17
C CYS A 53 -22.02 -19.74 -18.72
N GLY A 54 -21.93 -20.95 -18.15
CA GLY A 54 -20.97 -21.98 -18.58
C GLY A 54 -19.54 -21.78 -18.21
N TYR A 55 -19.18 -20.62 -17.62
CA TYR A 55 -17.80 -20.29 -17.25
C TYR A 55 -17.19 -21.31 -16.29
N ARG A 56 -15.94 -21.71 -16.56
CA ARG A 56 -15.19 -22.65 -15.72
C ARG A 56 -14.13 -21.91 -14.92
N PHE A 57 -14.10 -22.14 -13.62
CA PHE A 57 -13.20 -21.42 -12.71
C PHE A 57 -12.73 -22.30 -11.54
N LYS A 58 -11.70 -21.86 -10.85
CA LYS A 58 -11.22 -22.41 -9.57
C LYS A 58 -11.49 -21.42 -8.44
N ASP A 59 -11.25 -21.83 -7.21
CA ASP A 59 -11.46 -20.97 -6.04
C ASP A 59 -10.73 -19.61 -6.11
N PHE A 60 -9.59 -19.52 -6.80
CA PHE A 60 -8.80 -18.31 -6.89
C PHE A 60 -8.66 -17.72 -8.30
N THR A 61 -9.50 -18.15 -9.24
CA THR A 61 -9.51 -17.59 -10.60
C THR A 61 -9.79 -16.09 -10.58
N GLY A 62 -8.98 -15.32 -11.32
CA GLY A 62 -9.05 -13.86 -11.42
C GLY A 62 -8.49 -13.12 -10.21
N THR A 63 -7.86 -13.80 -9.25
CA THR A 63 -7.23 -13.17 -8.07
C THR A 63 -5.71 -13.15 -8.20
N TYR A 64 -5.04 -12.43 -7.27
CA TYR A 64 -3.57 -12.45 -7.18
C TYR A 64 -3.01 -13.85 -6.89
N LEU A 65 -3.82 -14.76 -6.36
CA LEU A 65 -3.44 -16.15 -6.04
C LEU A 65 -3.59 -17.11 -7.21
N GLU A 66 -4.22 -16.74 -8.33
CA GLU A 66 -4.52 -17.65 -9.44
C GLU A 66 -3.29 -18.34 -10.01
N ARG A 67 -2.18 -17.61 -10.14
CA ARG A 67 -0.93 -18.09 -10.75
C ARG A 67 0.14 -18.50 -9.75
N LEU A 68 -0.16 -18.47 -8.45
CA LEU A 68 0.77 -18.91 -7.44
C LEU A 68 0.86 -20.44 -7.40
N ARG A 69 2.10 -20.96 -7.45
CA ARG A 69 2.41 -22.39 -7.45
C ARG A 69 3.21 -22.78 -6.21
N ILE A 70 2.78 -22.28 -5.05
CA ILE A 70 3.35 -22.67 -3.76
C ILE A 70 2.27 -23.24 -2.87
N PRO A 71 2.59 -24.09 -1.90
CA PRO A 71 1.66 -24.52 -0.88
C PRO A 71 1.04 -23.35 -0.10
N PHE A 72 -0.19 -23.49 0.37
CA PHE A 72 -0.90 -22.39 1.04
C PHE A 72 -0.35 -22.10 2.45
N ASP A 73 0.23 -23.06 3.11
CA ASP A 73 0.98 -22.87 4.37
C ASP A 73 2.24 -22.02 4.16
N GLU A 74 3.02 -22.30 3.11
CA GLU A 74 4.14 -21.47 2.71
C GLU A 74 3.70 -20.03 2.33
N LEU A 75 2.56 -19.88 1.64
CA LEU A 75 1.98 -18.57 1.35
C LEU A 75 1.61 -17.82 2.64
N ALA A 76 0.94 -18.49 3.56
CA ALA A 76 0.55 -17.92 4.87
C ALA A 76 1.78 -17.53 5.69
N HIS A 77 2.82 -18.37 5.67
CA HIS A 77 4.08 -18.08 6.35
C HIS A 77 4.79 -16.86 5.75
N LEU A 78 4.88 -16.78 4.41
CA LEU A 78 5.43 -15.59 3.71
C LEU A 78 4.64 -14.33 4.04
N LEU A 79 3.31 -14.42 4.08
CA LEU A 79 2.46 -13.27 4.44
C LEU A 79 2.71 -12.84 5.89
N TYR A 80 2.82 -13.81 6.82
CA TYR A 80 3.14 -13.51 8.20
C TYR A 80 4.50 -12.81 8.36
N LEU A 81 5.54 -13.33 7.71
CA LEU A 81 6.87 -12.69 7.71
C LEU A 81 6.84 -11.30 7.06
N PHE A 82 6.05 -11.13 6.00
CA PHE A 82 5.85 -9.82 5.37
C PHE A 82 5.18 -8.82 6.32
N VAL A 83 4.12 -9.23 7.02
CA VAL A 83 3.44 -8.40 8.03
C VAL A 83 4.41 -7.97 9.13
N LEU A 84 5.26 -8.88 9.63
CA LEU A 84 6.31 -8.59 10.61
C LEU A 84 7.46 -7.72 10.06
N GLY A 85 7.45 -7.38 8.77
CA GLY A 85 8.48 -6.55 8.16
C GLY A 85 9.79 -7.29 7.86
N VAL A 86 9.80 -8.64 7.86
CA VAL A 86 10.97 -9.43 7.51
C VAL A 86 11.21 -9.33 5.99
N PRO A 87 12.37 -8.84 5.51
CA PRO A 87 12.64 -8.76 4.08
C PRO A 87 12.71 -10.14 3.42
N SER A 88 12.32 -10.23 2.14
CA SER A 88 12.28 -11.49 1.40
C SER A 88 13.63 -12.24 1.35
N TYR A 89 14.75 -11.52 1.39
CA TYR A 89 16.07 -12.15 1.39
C TYR A 89 16.39 -12.86 2.73
N ARG A 90 15.76 -12.43 3.84
CA ARG A 90 15.86 -13.09 5.15
C ARG A 90 14.82 -14.21 5.27
N SER A 91 13.62 -14.05 4.71
CA SER A 91 12.55 -15.05 4.80
C SER A 91 12.95 -16.42 4.25
N ARG A 92 13.86 -16.47 3.26
CA ARG A 92 14.40 -17.73 2.67
C ARG A 92 15.01 -18.70 3.69
N HIS A 93 15.43 -18.22 4.85
CA HIS A 93 16.03 -19.07 5.88
C HIS A 93 14.98 -19.84 6.70
N TYR A 94 13.71 -19.49 6.57
CA TYR A 94 12.59 -20.05 7.31
C TYR A 94 11.63 -20.87 6.44
N LEU A 95 11.89 -20.94 5.13
CA LEU A 95 10.96 -21.48 4.14
C LEU A 95 11.70 -22.34 3.11
N THR A 96 10.97 -23.26 2.47
CA THR A 96 11.51 -24.12 1.41
C THR A 96 11.54 -23.43 0.04
N VAL A 97 10.86 -22.28 -0.11
CA VAL A 97 10.81 -21.54 -1.37
C VAL A 97 12.12 -20.83 -1.71
N SER A 98 12.45 -20.77 -3.00
CA SER A 98 13.62 -20.03 -3.48
C SER A 98 13.49 -18.53 -3.21
N LEU A 99 14.63 -17.81 -3.08
CA LEU A 99 14.65 -16.36 -2.93
C LEU A 99 13.86 -15.65 -4.04
N LYS A 100 14.01 -16.09 -5.30
CA LYS A 100 13.28 -15.53 -6.45
C LYS A 100 11.76 -15.69 -6.28
N THR A 101 11.33 -16.82 -5.76
CA THR A 101 9.91 -17.08 -5.46
C THR A 101 9.41 -16.17 -4.35
N ALA A 102 10.15 -16.06 -3.24
CA ALA A 102 9.79 -15.18 -2.12
C ALA A 102 9.70 -13.70 -2.56
N GLN A 103 10.67 -13.22 -3.36
CA GLN A 103 10.63 -11.86 -3.92
C GLN A 103 9.41 -11.62 -4.81
N ARG A 104 9.07 -12.58 -5.68
CA ARG A 104 7.86 -12.48 -6.54
C ARG A 104 6.59 -12.41 -5.69
N ILE A 105 6.48 -13.22 -4.65
CA ILE A 105 5.32 -13.25 -3.76
C ILE A 105 5.21 -11.93 -2.98
N TYR A 106 6.31 -11.41 -2.46
CA TYR A 106 6.32 -10.10 -1.80
C TYR A 106 5.94 -8.96 -2.75
N THR A 107 6.34 -9.04 -4.01
CA THR A 107 5.88 -8.10 -5.05
C THR A 107 4.37 -8.23 -5.26
N THR A 108 3.82 -9.46 -5.26
CA THR A 108 2.37 -9.69 -5.35
C THR A 108 1.63 -9.09 -4.14
N PHE A 109 2.16 -9.20 -2.93
CA PHE A 109 1.58 -8.58 -1.74
C PHE A 109 1.55 -7.05 -1.87
N ARG A 110 2.68 -6.44 -2.30
CA ARG A 110 2.74 -5.00 -2.54
C ARG A 110 1.80 -4.54 -3.65
N GLN A 111 1.70 -5.32 -4.73
CA GLN A 111 0.77 -5.02 -5.82
C GLN A 111 -0.68 -5.06 -5.32
N SER A 112 -1.07 -6.05 -4.52
CA SER A 112 -2.41 -6.10 -3.97
C SER A 112 -2.70 -4.93 -3.02
N ILE A 113 -1.72 -4.51 -2.23
CA ILE A 113 -1.81 -3.29 -1.42
C ILE A 113 -1.98 -2.05 -2.31
N TYR A 114 -1.15 -1.90 -3.34
CA TYR A 114 -1.19 -0.77 -4.26
C TYR A 114 -2.54 -0.65 -4.96
N ASP A 115 -3.06 -1.76 -5.50
CA ASP A 115 -4.33 -1.79 -6.23
C ASP A 115 -5.56 -1.57 -5.31
N HIS A 116 -5.41 -1.83 -4.01
CA HIS A 116 -6.42 -1.54 -2.99
C HIS A 116 -6.09 -0.28 -2.17
N SER A 117 -5.00 0.45 -2.53
CA SER A 117 -4.70 1.74 -1.90
C SER A 117 -5.81 2.73 -2.22
N PHE A 118 -6.16 3.51 -1.21
CA PHE A 118 -7.27 4.47 -1.26
C PHE A 118 -6.94 5.68 -2.15
N THR A 119 -6.82 5.47 -3.46
CA THR A 119 -6.65 6.57 -4.43
C THR A 119 -7.83 7.53 -4.45
N ASP A 120 -9.01 7.06 -4.06
CA ASP A 120 -10.25 7.85 -4.03
C ASP A 120 -10.53 8.51 -2.67
N GLN A 121 -9.60 8.42 -1.72
CA GLN A 121 -9.76 9.10 -0.43
C GLN A 121 -9.63 10.60 -0.59
N VAL A 122 -10.62 11.30 -0.04
CA VAL A 122 -10.66 12.77 0.04
C VAL A 122 -10.44 13.18 1.50
N LEU A 123 -9.28 13.77 1.79
CA LEU A 123 -8.92 14.29 3.10
C LEU A 123 -9.68 15.59 3.40
N TRP A 124 -9.88 15.91 4.67
CA TRP A 124 -10.60 17.11 5.11
C TRP A 124 -10.08 17.63 6.45
N GLY A 125 -10.46 18.86 6.80
CA GLY A 125 -10.05 19.49 8.04
C GLY A 125 -8.63 20.04 7.99
N GLU A 126 -7.78 19.72 8.94
CA GLU A 126 -6.37 20.18 9.00
C GLU A 126 -5.47 19.23 8.21
N ILE A 127 -4.81 19.75 7.17
CA ILE A 127 -4.00 18.95 6.24
C ILE A 127 -2.58 19.53 6.14
N GLU A 128 -1.58 18.70 6.40
CA GLU A 128 -0.17 19.04 6.21
C GLU A 128 0.29 18.56 4.83
N LEU A 129 1.00 19.42 4.10
CA LEU A 129 1.56 19.15 2.78
C LEU A 129 3.09 19.31 2.84
N ASP A 130 3.80 18.34 2.29
CA ASP A 130 5.26 18.42 2.18
C ASP A 130 5.76 17.46 1.08
N GLU A 131 7.00 17.65 0.63
CA GLU A 131 7.69 16.77 -0.28
C GLU A 131 8.92 16.13 0.35
N ALA A 132 9.13 14.88 0.00
CA ALA A 132 10.32 14.15 0.40
C ALA A 132 11.06 13.53 -0.78
N MET A 133 12.38 13.48 -0.66
CA MET A 133 13.22 12.77 -1.62
C MET A 133 13.63 11.41 -1.09
N TYR A 134 13.52 10.40 -1.95
CA TYR A 134 13.94 9.03 -1.71
C TYR A 134 15.06 8.62 -2.67
N GLY A 135 16.01 7.87 -2.18
CA GLY A 135 17.15 7.35 -2.94
C GLY A 135 18.44 7.44 -2.16
N GLY A 136 19.40 6.55 -2.50
CA GLY A 136 20.68 6.44 -1.81
C GLY A 136 21.56 7.69 -1.93
N HIS A 137 22.48 7.84 -0.97
CA HIS A 137 23.52 8.84 -1.01
C HIS A 137 24.53 8.48 -2.11
N ARG A 138 24.66 9.31 -3.14
CA ARG A 138 25.73 9.18 -4.15
C ARG A 138 26.80 10.25 -3.90
N LYS A 139 28.08 9.86 -3.98
CA LYS A 139 29.20 10.80 -3.95
C LYS A 139 29.09 11.78 -5.13
N GLY A 140 29.19 13.08 -4.87
CA GLY A 140 29.33 14.12 -5.89
C GLY A 140 28.22 15.16 -5.93
N LYS A 141 26.97 14.84 -6.19
CA LYS A 141 25.88 15.84 -6.27
C LYS A 141 24.95 15.73 -5.06
N ARG A 142 24.93 16.77 -4.23
CA ARG A 142 24.01 16.93 -3.09
C ARG A 142 22.85 17.85 -3.50
N GLY A 143 21.67 17.67 -2.92
CA GLY A 143 20.54 18.59 -3.07
C GLY A 143 19.41 18.10 -4.01
N TRP A 144 18.50 19.02 -4.25
CA TRP A 144 17.34 18.84 -5.13
C TRP A 144 17.83 18.64 -6.57
N GLY A 145 17.36 17.57 -7.24
CA GLY A 145 17.75 17.28 -8.64
C GLY A 145 18.92 16.31 -8.80
N ALA A 146 19.46 15.70 -7.74
CA ALA A 146 20.45 14.62 -7.89
C ALA A 146 19.84 13.44 -8.65
N ALA A 147 20.47 13.07 -9.79
CA ALA A 147 19.99 12.00 -10.66
C ALA A 147 19.78 10.69 -9.90
N GLY A 148 18.60 10.11 -10.05
CA GLY A 148 18.26 8.82 -9.46
C GLY A 148 17.50 8.87 -8.15
N LYS A 149 17.08 10.03 -7.68
CA LYS A 149 16.16 10.17 -6.55
C LYS A 149 14.69 10.17 -7.03
N HIS A 150 13.81 9.66 -6.19
CA HIS A 150 12.36 9.76 -6.37
C HIS A 150 11.86 10.93 -5.53
N LEU A 151 11.17 11.85 -6.15
CA LEU A 151 10.45 12.92 -5.47
C LEU A 151 9.04 12.42 -5.15
N VAL A 152 8.61 12.61 -3.93
CA VAL A 152 7.30 12.17 -3.44
C VAL A 152 6.62 13.36 -2.78
N PHE A 153 5.39 13.60 -3.16
CA PHE A 153 4.48 14.54 -2.51
C PHE A 153 3.59 13.79 -1.52
N GLY A 154 3.34 14.39 -0.36
CA GLY A 154 2.51 13.83 0.70
C GLY A 154 1.43 14.79 1.17
N LEU A 155 0.26 14.25 1.43
CA LEU A 155 -0.87 14.88 2.10
C LEU A 155 -1.13 14.12 3.40
N TYR A 156 -1.08 14.77 4.55
CA TYR A 156 -1.39 14.16 5.84
C TYR A 156 -2.55 14.90 6.50
N GLN A 157 -3.66 14.21 6.69
CA GLN A 157 -4.76 14.70 7.53
C GLN A 157 -4.37 14.51 8.99
N ARG A 158 -4.37 15.57 9.78
CA ARG A 158 -4.04 15.48 11.22
C ARG A 158 -4.97 14.51 11.93
N ASN A 159 -4.41 13.64 12.75
CA ASN A 159 -5.12 12.54 13.43
C ASN A 159 -5.86 11.60 12.45
N GLY A 160 -5.38 11.51 11.23
CA GLY A 160 -5.98 10.70 10.17
C GLY A 160 -4.94 10.03 9.30
N LYS A 161 -5.18 10.02 8.02
CA LYS A 161 -4.40 9.24 7.04
C LYS A 161 -3.40 10.10 6.27
N VAL A 162 -2.39 9.44 5.76
CA VAL A 162 -1.44 9.99 4.79
C VAL A 162 -1.77 9.46 3.39
N LEU A 163 -1.62 10.31 2.37
CA LEU A 163 -1.62 9.94 0.96
C LEU A 163 -0.30 10.37 0.33
N THR A 164 0.30 9.52 -0.49
CA THR A 164 1.59 9.78 -1.12
C THR A 164 1.55 9.58 -2.63
N PHE A 165 2.24 10.45 -3.34
CA PHE A 165 2.28 10.48 -4.80
C PHE A 165 3.72 10.68 -5.29
N PRO A 166 4.30 9.71 -6.04
CA PRO A 166 5.51 9.98 -6.80
C PRO A 166 5.23 11.09 -7.83
N ILE A 167 6.05 12.13 -7.83
CA ILE A 167 5.87 13.29 -8.71
C ILE A 167 7.14 13.57 -9.53
N PRO A 168 7.00 14.13 -10.74
CA PRO A 168 8.16 14.48 -11.57
C PRO A 168 8.87 15.74 -11.05
N ASP A 169 8.12 16.71 -10.53
CA ASP A 169 8.61 18.01 -10.06
C ASP A 169 7.69 18.61 -9.00
N ARG A 170 8.11 19.75 -8.41
CA ARG A 170 7.38 20.50 -7.39
C ARG A 170 6.60 21.68 -7.98
N SER A 171 6.28 21.67 -9.25
CA SER A 171 5.57 22.79 -9.86
C SER A 171 4.12 22.86 -9.41
N ARG A 172 3.55 24.05 -9.44
CA ARG A 172 2.13 24.27 -9.18
C ARG A 172 1.25 23.37 -10.06
N ASN A 173 1.63 23.19 -11.34
CA ASN A 173 0.87 22.37 -12.28
C ASN A 173 0.83 20.89 -11.88
N THR A 174 1.89 20.39 -11.25
CA THR A 174 1.96 19.02 -10.72
C THR A 174 1.19 18.87 -9.41
N LEU A 175 1.31 19.84 -8.48
CA LEU A 175 0.74 19.71 -7.14
C LEU A 175 -0.76 20.04 -7.09
N THR A 176 -1.22 21.05 -7.87
CA THR A 176 -2.62 21.50 -7.85
C THR A 176 -3.63 20.38 -8.11
N PRO A 177 -3.49 19.55 -9.16
CA PRO A 177 -4.45 18.46 -9.41
C PRO A 177 -4.52 17.46 -8.25
N LEU A 178 -3.36 17.11 -7.66
CA LEU A 178 -3.28 16.16 -6.54
C LEU A 178 -4.03 16.67 -5.31
N VAL A 179 -3.78 17.93 -4.92
CA VAL A 179 -4.48 18.53 -3.79
C VAL A 179 -5.97 18.68 -4.11
N THR A 180 -6.30 19.08 -5.32
CA THR A 180 -7.71 19.32 -5.71
C THR A 180 -8.54 18.05 -5.69
N SER A 181 -7.99 16.93 -6.17
CA SER A 181 -8.70 15.64 -6.23
C SER A 181 -8.80 14.96 -4.87
N HIS A 182 -7.80 15.17 -3.98
CA HIS A 182 -7.68 14.39 -2.75
C HIS A 182 -7.97 15.17 -1.47
N THR A 183 -8.42 16.44 -1.58
CA THR A 183 -8.83 17.23 -0.40
C THR A 183 -10.15 17.94 -0.63
N LYS A 184 -10.96 18.07 0.43
CA LYS A 184 -12.20 18.87 0.40
C LYS A 184 -11.89 20.36 0.38
N ALA A 185 -12.71 21.14 -0.34
CA ALA A 185 -12.69 22.60 -0.25
C ALA A 185 -13.02 23.06 1.17
N GLY A 186 -12.45 24.19 1.60
CA GLY A 186 -12.60 24.71 2.96
C GLY A 186 -11.73 24.00 4.01
N SER A 187 -10.80 23.15 3.61
CA SER A 187 -9.78 22.59 4.50
C SER A 187 -8.74 23.63 4.88
N LEU A 188 -8.10 23.43 6.03
CA LEU A 188 -6.99 24.26 6.49
C LEU A 188 -5.67 23.57 6.13
N TYR A 189 -4.83 24.23 5.32
CA TYR A 189 -3.60 23.69 4.80
C TYR A 189 -2.37 24.23 5.55
N TYR A 190 -1.46 23.34 5.95
CA TYR A 190 -0.16 23.67 6.52
C TYR A 190 0.94 23.25 5.57
N THR A 191 1.83 24.18 5.18
CA THR A 191 2.96 23.90 4.28
C THR A 191 4.23 24.58 4.79
N ASP A 192 5.37 24.21 4.20
CA ASP A 192 6.57 25.04 4.31
C ASP A 192 6.42 26.34 3.45
N ASP A 193 7.43 27.22 3.49
CA ASP A 193 7.43 28.52 2.80
C ASP A 193 7.80 28.35 1.28
N TRP A 194 7.22 27.35 0.59
CA TRP A 194 7.45 27.15 -0.83
C TRP A 194 6.42 27.88 -1.66
N HIS A 195 6.87 28.75 -2.58
CA HIS A 195 6.00 29.63 -3.40
C HIS A 195 4.96 28.90 -4.27
N ALA A 196 5.18 27.62 -4.61
CA ALA A 196 4.21 26.83 -5.37
C ALA A 196 2.88 26.60 -4.63
N TYR A 197 2.80 26.89 -3.34
CA TYR A 197 1.61 26.71 -2.50
C TYR A 197 0.73 27.97 -2.39
N THR A 198 1.13 29.11 -2.95
CA THR A 198 0.37 30.38 -2.83
C THR A 198 -1.08 30.31 -3.32
N TRP A 199 -1.39 29.37 -4.22
CA TRP A 199 -2.76 29.16 -4.73
C TRP A 199 -3.70 28.45 -3.76
N LEU A 200 -3.21 27.83 -2.69
CA LEU A 200 -4.02 27.10 -1.73
C LEU A 200 -5.06 27.99 -1.05
N SER A 201 -4.77 29.29 -0.89
CA SER A 201 -5.72 30.27 -0.36
C SER A 201 -7.04 30.39 -1.15
N VAL A 202 -7.05 29.96 -2.42
CA VAL A 202 -8.27 29.90 -3.24
C VAL A 202 -9.13 28.66 -2.87
N LYS A 203 -8.52 27.60 -2.33
CA LYS A 203 -9.17 26.34 -2.02
C LYS A 203 -9.63 26.24 -0.56
N GLY A 204 -8.95 26.92 0.34
CA GLY A 204 -9.20 26.92 1.78
C GLY A 204 -8.21 27.82 2.52
N ASP A 205 -8.24 27.78 3.84
CA ASP A 205 -7.27 28.53 4.65
C ASP A 205 -5.88 27.93 4.52
N HIS A 206 -4.86 28.80 4.38
CA HIS A 206 -3.48 28.38 4.20
C HIS A 206 -2.57 29.02 5.24
N VAL A 207 -1.85 28.20 5.98
CA VAL A 207 -0.87 28.59 6.99
C VAL A 207 0.52 28.15 6.56
N VAL A 208 1.41 29.12 6.35
CA VAL A 208 2.82 28.88 6.05
C VAL A 208 3.59 28.70 7.36
N VAL A 209 4.19 27.52 7.52
CA VAL A 209 5.02 27.18 8.69
C VAL A 209 6.46 27.55 8.38
N ARG A 210 6.94 28.66 8.98
CA ARG A 210 8.32 29.10 8.84
C ARG A 210 9.20 28.44 9.87
N LYS A 211 10.37 27.93 9.45
CA LYS A 211 11.42 27.46 10.36
C LYS A 211 12.24 28.68 10.79
N GLU A 212 11.98 29.21 11.96
CA GLU A 212 12.85 30.24 12.55
C GLU A 212 14.11 29.57 13.09
N GLU A 213 15.30 30.08 12.68
CA GLU A 213 16.58 29.61 13.19
C GLU A 213 16.70 29.94 14.69
N GLY A 214 17.02 28.92 15.51
CA GLY A 214 17.23 29.08 16.96
C GLY A 214 15.99 28.93 17.84
N VAL A 215 14.80 28.80 17.28
CA VAL A 215 13.58 28.50 18.05
C VAL A 215 13.34 26.99 18.10
N PRO A 216 13.18 26.37 19.29
CA PRO A 216 12.80 24.96 19.38
C PRO A 216 11.54 24.72 18.56
N LYS A 217 11.49 23.58 17.82
CA LYS A 217 10.34 23.17 16.98
C LYS A 217 9.04 23.48 17.72
N ALA A 218 8.22 24.32 17.11
CA ALA A 218 7.10 24.99 17.74
C ALA A 218 6.25 24.07 18.62
N LYS A 219 6.20 24.35 19.90
CA LYS A 219 5.11 24.00 20.79
C LYS A 219 3.92 24.88 20.37
N GLY A 220 3.18 24.50 19.36
CA GLY A 220 2.07 25.31 18.88
C GLY A 220 1.26 24.59 17.79
N ARG A 221 0.15 25.18 17.40
CA ARG A 221 -0.80 24.64 16.42
C ARG A 221 -0.28 24.65 14.97
N HIS A 222 0.76 25.49 14.70
CA HIS A 222 1.33 25.71 13.37
C HIS A 222 2.60 24.89 13.18
N HIS A 223 2.47 23.66 12.71
CA HIS A 223 3.58 22.74 12.40
C HIS A 223 3.18 21.77 11.30
N ILE A 224 4.16 21.09 10.72
CA ILE A 224 4.00 19.98 9.78
C ILE A 224 4.65 18.68 10.33
N ASN A 225 4.63 18.51 11.64
CA ASN A 225 5.31 17.39 12.31
C ASN A 225 4.71 16.02 11.95
N GLY A 226 3.41 15.97 11.60
CA GLY A 226 2.75 14.73 11.23
C GLY A 226 3.30 14.16 9.94
N ILE A 227 3.39 14.97 8.88
CA ILE A 227 3.96 14.54 7.61
C ILE A 227 5.49 14.31 7.72
N GLU A 228 6.22 15.11 8.51
CA GLU A 228 7.66 14.87 8.80
C GLU A 228 7.86 13.54 9.54
N GLY A 229 6.97 13.20 10.48
CA GLY A 229 6.93 11.91 11.18
C GLY A 229 6.73 10.74 10.23
N PHE A 230 5.78 10.86 9.30
CA PHE A 230 5.59 9.87 8.25
C PHE A 230 6.84 9.71 7.36
N TRP A 231 7.51 10.80 6.96
CA TRP A 231 8.74 10.71 6.18
C TRP A 231 9.85 9.97 6.92
N SER A 232 9.99 10.23 8.22
CA SER A 232 10.97 9.53 9.08
C SER A 232 10.64 8.04 9.16
N PHE A 233 9.40 7.67 9.45
CA PHE A 233 8.93 6.29 9.46
C PHE A 233 9.20 5.59 8.12
N SER A 234 8.76 6.19 7.01
CA SER A 234 8.89 5.61 5.68
C SER A 234 10.35 5.40 5.26
N LYS A 235 11.23 6.37 5.51
CA LYS A 235 12.66 6.25 5.20
C LYS A 235 13.33 5.15 6.04
N ASN A 236 13.02 5.06 7.32
CA ASN A 236 13.53 4.01 8.21
C ASN A 236 13.02 2.63 7.76
N TRP A 237 11.75 2.50 7.42
CA TRP A 237 11.18 1.26 6.90
C TRP A 237 11.85 0.82 5.61
N LEU A 238 12.04 1.73 4.67
CA LEU A 238 12.66 1.44 3.37
C LEU A 238 14.17 1.21 3.43
N TYR A 239 14.84 1.62 4.50
CA TYR A 239 16.29 1.45 4.65
C TYR A 239 16.76 -0.01 4.54
N GLN A 240 15.95 -0.96 5.01
CA GLN A 240 16.25 -2.39 4.91
C GLN A 240 16.21 -2.93 3.48
N TYR A 241 15.51 -2.25 2.55
CA TYR A 241 15.35 -2.68 1.15
C TYR A 241 16.33 -1.93 0.24
N ARG A 242 17.63 -2.10 0.46
CA ARG A 242 18.67 -1.48 -0.38
C ARG A 242 18.57 -1.97 -1.81
N GLY A 243 18.55 -1.06 -2.80
CA GLY A 243 18.51 -1.40 -4.20
C GLY A 243 17.12 -1.68 -4.76
N ILE A 244 16.07 -1.04 -4.23
CA ILE A 244 14.73 -1.10 -4.82
C ILE A 244 14.80 -0.66 -6.29
N PRO A 245 14.35 -1.51 -7.26
CA PRO A 245 14.28 -1.11 -8.65
C PRO A 245 13.35 0.09 -8.84
N ARG A 246 13.73 1.04 -9.68
CA ARG A 246 12.97 2.28 -9.87
C ARG A 246 11.52 2.04 -10.23
N HIS A 247 11.25 1.09 -11.13
CA HIS A 247 9.90 0.74 -11.57
C HIS A 247 9.04 0.08 -10.49
N HIS A 248 9.63 -0.39 -9.39
CA HIS A 248 8.91 -0.92 -8.23
C HIS A 248 8.80 0.05 -7.06
N PHE A 249 9.43 1.22 -7.13
CA PHE A 249 9.46 2.16 -6.01
C PHE A 249 8.05 2.53 -5.50
N HIS A 250 7.11 2.76 -6.41
CA HIS A 250 5.72 3.08 -6.07
C HIS A 250 5.05 2.00 -5.20
N LEU A 251 5.37 0.71 -5.41
CA LEU A 251 4.83 -0.39 -4.62
C LEU A 251 5.34 -0.36 -3.17
N TYR A 252 6.63 -0.07 -2.99
CA TYR A 252 7.22 0.05 -1.67
C TYR A 252 6.75 1.30 -0.93
N LEU A 253 6.59 2.41 -1.63
CA LEU A 253 6.03 3.62 -1.08
C LEU A 253 4.60 3.39 -0.57
N LYS A 254 3.76 2.75 -1.37
CA LYS A 254 2.38 2.41 -0.97
C LYS A 254 2.32 1.37 0.15
N GLU A 255 3.28 0.47 0.25
CA GLU A 255 3.42 -0.39 1.43
C GLU A 255 3.65 0.44 2.69
N THR A 256 4.54 1.45 2.67
CA THR A 256 4.79 2.29 3.85
C THR A 256 3.59 3.15 4.21
N GLU A 257 2.92 3.73 3.23
CA GLU A 257 1.66 4.46 3.42
C GLU A 257 0.58 3.57 4.06
N PHE A 258 0.38 2.36 3.52
CA PHE A 258 -0.57 1.39 4.04
C PHE A 258 -0.27 1.01 5.49
N ARG A 259 0.99 0.72 5.82
CA ARG A 259 1.41 0.37 7.18
C ARG A 259 1.21 1.51 8.18
N PHE A 260 1.51 2.73 7.78
CA PHE A 260 1.29 3.91 8.61
C PHE A 260 -0.20 4.16 8.85
N ASN A 261 -0.99 4.06 7.80
CA ASN A 261 -2.44 4.28 7.86
C ASN A 261 -3.22 3.20 8.59
N GLN A 262 -2.61 2.05 8.84
CA GLN A 262 -3.21 0.87 9.49
C GLN A 262 -2.34 0.42 10.68
N GLU A 263 -1.67 1.36 11.38
CA GLU A 263 -0.72 1.02 12.46
C GLU A 263 -1.35 0.27 13.63
N ASP A 264 -2.63 0.52 13.90
CA ASP A 264 -3.40 -0.11 14.97
C ASP A 264 -4.14 -1.39 14.53
N GLU A 265 -4.02 -1.80 13.26
CA GLU A 265 -4.79 -2.91 12.69
C GLU A 265 -3.95 -4.19 12.51
N ASP A 266 -4.61 -5.35 12.57
CA ASP A 266 -3.98 -6.61 12.14
C ASP A 266 -3.88 -6.66 10.61
N LEU A 267 -2.68 -6.44 10.08
CA LEU A 267 -2.43 -6.38 8.65
C LEU A 267 -2.60 -7.74 7.94
N PHE A 268 -2.46 -8.86 8.67
CA PHE A 268 -2.54 -10.18 8.05
C PHE A 268 -3.90 -10.44 7.37
N PRO A 269 -5.04 -10.33 8.07
CA PRO A 269 -6.35 -10.52 7.46
C PRO A 269 -6.68 -9.49 6.39
N ILE A 270 -6.21 -8.25 6.52
CA ILE A 270 -6.44 -7.20 5.53
C ILE A 270 -5.76 -7.57 4.21
N ILE A 271 -4.45 -7.87 4.24
CA ILE A 271 -3.70 -8.24 3.03
C ILE A 271 -4.22 -9.57 2.45
N ALA A 272 -4.56 -10.55 3.30
CA ALA A 272 -5.17 -11.80 2.85
C ALA A 272 -6.46 -11.56 2.08
N SER A 273 -7.30 -10.60 2.51
CA SER A 273 -8.52 -10.22 1.78
C SER A 273 -8.20 -9.57 0.43
N TYR A 274 -7.20 -8.70 0.35
CA TYR A 274 -6.76 -8.10 -0.91
C TYR A 274 -6.27 -9.14 -1.91
N LEU A 275 -5.51 -10.13 -1.44
CA LEU A 275 -4.95 -11.20 -2.29
C LEU A 275 -6.03 -12.07 -2.97
N VAL A 276 -7.19 -12.20 -2.35
CA VAL A 276 -8.30 -13.01 -2.88
C VAL A 276 -9.34 -12.19 -3.62
N ASN A 277 -9.25 -10.87 -3.64
CA ASN A 277 -10.08 -10.02 -4.48
C ASN A 277 -9.70 -10.19 -5.97
N LEU A 278 -10.61 -9.82 -6.85
CA LEU A 278 -10.33 -9.80 -8.28
C LEU A 278 -9.26 -8.76 -8.58
N VAL A 279 -8.29 -9.15 -9.40
CA VAL A 279 -7.27 -8.22 -9.88
C VAL A 279 -7.95 -7.18 -10.75
N PRO A 280 -7.76 -5.87 -10.51
CA PRO A 280 -8.28 -4.83 -11.38
C PRO A 280 -7.84 -5.06 -12.83
N ILE A 281 -8.77 -4.93 -13.76
CA ILE A 281 -8.43 -4.94 -15.19
C ILE A 281 -7.69 -3.62 -15.43
N SER A 282 -6.40 -3.70 -15.71
CA SER A 282 -5.64 -2.52 -16.15
C SER A 282 -6.29 -1.98 -17.42
N SER A 283 -6.94 -0.83 -17.28
CA SER A 283 -7.50 -0.04 -18.39
C SER A 283 -6.38 0.49 -19.29
#